data_fb9402f408304cb7be2e0ad4da8177f5
#
_entry.id   fb9402f408304cb7be2e0ad4da8177f5
#
_cell.length_a   1.000
_cell.length_b   1.000
_cell.length_c   1.000
_cell.angle_alpha   90.00
_cell.angle_beta   90.00
_cell.angle_gamma   90.00
#
_symmetry.space_group_name_H-M   'P 1'
#
loop_
_entity.id
_entity.type
_entity.pdbx_description
1 polymer ?
#
loop_
_entity_poly.entity_id
_entity_poly.type
_entity_poly.pdbx_seq_one_letter_code
_entity_poly.pdbx_strand_id
1 'polypeptide(L)'
;KGKTVLLRADCDALPVLETKENLAGPRVCCSKVDGVMHACGHDGHTAMLLGAAKILKEHLDEVHGRIILFFERAEENGGGIPQMLAYMDEKGLKPDTVWGIHLYAGLESGKMGLLDGGTMASVFGFNVTIHGKGGHGSRPDQANSPIDCFVAIYNALEAARLTKITPFQPLTVSVGLLQAGAVGNVIPNDLTFAG
;
A
#
# COMPACT_ATOMS: atom_id res chain seq x y z
N LYS A 1 35.50 -8.69 -9.96
CA LYS A 1 34.05 -8.50 -10.19
C LYS A 1 33.41 -8.30 -8.84
N GLY A 2 32.90 -7.09 -8.57
CA GLY A 2 32.17 -6.79 -7.34
C GLY A 2 30.71 -7.23 -7.42
N LYS A 3 30.00 -7.11 -6.29
CA LYS A 3 28.57 -7.41 -6.17
C LYS A 3 27.70 -6.37 -6.88
N THR A 4 26.50 -6.75 -7.24
CA THR A 4 25.47 -5.85 -7.74
C THR A 4 24.50 -5.50 -6.60
N VAL A 5 24.36 -4.23 -6.29
CA VAL A 5 23.45 -3.69 -5.27
C VAL A 5 22.35 -2.90 -5.97
N LEU A 6 21.10 -3.13 -5.59
CA LEU A 6 19.98 -2.33 -6.04
C LEU A 6 19.53 -1.42 -4.90
N LEU A 7 19.40 -0.13 -5.17
CA LEU A 7 18.83 0.87 -4.29
C LEU A 7 17.48 1.30 -4.84
N ARG A 8 16.42 1.15 -4.07
CA ARG A 8 15.02 1.40 -4.47
C ARG A 8 14.45 2.62 -3.76
N ALA A 9 13.76 3.45 -4.50
CA ALA A 9 12.81 4.43 -3.99
C ALA A 9 11.55 4.41 -4.83
N ASP A 10 10.39 4.46 -4.19
CA ASP A 10 9.12 4.76 -4.85
C ASP A 10 8.99 6.26 -5.11
N CYS A 11 8.17 6.64 -6.07
CA CYS A 11 8.06 8.03 -6.54
C CYS A 11 6.65 8.47 -6.90
N ASP A 12 5.63 7.65 -6.65
CA ASP A 12 4.24 7.99 -6.91
C ASP A 12 3.61 8.78 -5.76
N ALA A 13 2.48 9.42 -6.05
CA ALA A 13 1.70 10.23 -5.11
C ALA A 13 0.27 9.68 -5.01
N LEU A 14 -0.41 10.05 -3.95
CA LEU A 14 -1.77 9.63 -3.64
C LEU A 14 -2.81 10.69 -4.04
N PRO A 15 -4.04 10.30 -4.43
CA PRO A 15 -5.14 11.21 -4.71
C PRO A 15 -5.74 11.75 -3.39
N VAL A 16 -4.95 12.51 -2.66
CA VAL A 16 -5.28 13.11 -1.37
C VAL A 16 -5.07 14.62 -1.44
N LEU A 17 -6.04 15.38 -0.95
CA LEU A 17 -5.91 16.83 -0.87
C LEU A 17 -4.89 17.22 0.19
N GLU A 18 -3.84 17.93 -0.22
CA GLU A 18 -2.83 18.41 0.70
C GLU A 18 -3.28 19.69 1.40
N THR A 19 -3.22 19.69 2.73
CA THR A 19 -3.44 20.91 3.52
C THR A 19 -2.19 21.80 3.49
N LYS A 20 -2.40 23.12 3.51
CA LYS A 20 -1.31 24.11 3.53
C LYS A 20 -0.60 24.22 4.88
N GLU A 21 -1.12 23.53 5.89
CA GLU A 21 -0.60 23.49 7.26
C GLU A 21 -0.45 22.04 7.72
N ASN A 22 0.48 21.82 8.64
CA ASN A 22 0.66 20.57 9.36
C ASN A 22 0.81 20.85 10.87
N LEU A 23 1.12 19.84 11.66
CA LEU A 23 1.29 19.99 13.12
C LEU A 23 2.38 21.01 13.54
N ALA A 24 3.34 21.29 12.67
CA ALA A 24 4.43 22.24 12.90
C ALA A 24 4.11 23.66 12.39
N GLY A 25 2.97 23.87 11.73
CA GLY A 25 2.54 25.14 11.15
C GLY A 25 2.48 25.13 9.62
N PRO A 26 2.61 26.29 8.96
CA PRO A 26 2.54 26.39 7.51
C PRO A 26 3.61 25.54 6.82
N ARG A 27 3.22 24.80 5.79
CA ARG A 27 4.15 23.99 4.99
C ARG A 27 5.04 24.90 4.13
N VAL A 28 6.32 24.60 4.11
CA VAL A 28 7.29 25.30 3.26
C VAL A 28 7.11 24.98 1.78
N CYS A 29 6.66 23.76 1.49
CA CYS A 29 6.41 23.28 0.14
C CYS A 29 5.13 22.42 0.14
N CYS A 30 4.29 22.66 -0.85
CA CYS A 30 3.07 21.87 -1.10
C CYS A 30 3.02 21.39 -2.53
N SER A 31 2.17 20.39 -2.77
CA SER A 31 1.85 19.94 -4.12
C SER A 31 1.36 21.11 -4.99
N LYS A 32 1.79 21.11 -6.25
CA LYS A 32 1.28 22.03 -7.28
C LYS A 32 0.10 21.44 -8.05
N VAL A 33 -0.25 20.19 -7.78
CA VAL A 33 -1.37 19.47 -8.39
C VAL A 33 -2.45 19.33 -7.34
N ASP A 34 -3.59 19.97 -7.59
CA ASP A 34 -4.72 19.94 -6.67
C ASP A 34 -5.25 18.51 -6.49
N GLY A 35 -5.60 18.14 -5.26
CA GLY A 35 -6.08 16.80 -4.92
C GLY A 35 -5.03 15.68 -4.97
N VAL A 36 -3.74 16.01 -5.11
CA VAL A 36 -2.66 15.01 -5.14
C VAL A 36 -1.55 15.43 -4.20
N MET A 37 -1.09 14.52 -3.33
CA MET A 37 0.05 14.77 -2.45
C MET A 37 0.89 13.51 -2.21
N HIS A 38 2.13 13.70 -1.77
CA HIS A 38 2.97 12.63 -1.25
C HIS A 38 2.64 12.34 0.23
N ALA A 39 1.48 11.72 0.48
CA ALA A 39 1.04 11.41 1.84
C ALA A 39 1.85 10.28 2.49
N CYS A 40 2.48 9.42 1.68
CA CYS A 40 3.33 8.32 2.14
C CYS A 40 4.84 8.67 2.20
N GLY A 41 5.24 9.87 1.75
CA GLY A 41 6.64 10.33 1.83
C GLY A 41 7.54 9.91 0.67
N HIS A 42 6.98 9.47 -0.45
CA HIS A 42 7.74 9.00 -1.62
C HIS A 42 8.61 10.10 -2.27
N ASP A 43 8.24 11.37 -2.12
CA ASP A 43 9.08 12.52 -2.47
C ASP A 43 10.40 12.52 -1.68
N GLY A 44 10.34 12.24 -0.38
CA GLY A 44 11.52 12.10 0.46
C GLY A 44 12.36 10.87 0.11
N HIS A 45 11.72 9.72 -0.20
CA HIS A 45 12.43 8.52 -0.66
C HIS A 45 13.19 8.79 -1.96
N THR A 46 12.52 9.43 -2.93
CA THR A 46 13.14 9.86 -4.20
C THR A 46 14.31 10.83 -3.96
N ALA A 47 14.13 11.82 -3.09
CA ALA A 47 15.18 12.78 -2.76
C ALA A 47 16.40 12.10 -2.12
N MET A 48 16.21 11.15 -1.20
CA MET A 48 17.28 10.37 -0.60
C MET A 48 18.04 9.54 -1.65
N LEU A 49 17.34 8.88 -2.56
CA LEU A 49 17.98 8.08 -3.62
C LEU A 49 18.75 8.97 -4.61
N LEU A 50 18.24 10.15 -4.96
CA LEU A 50 18.96 11.13 -5.80
C LEU A 50 20.20 11.67 -5.09
N GLY A 51 20.11 11.92 -3.78
CA GLY A 51 21.26 12.31 -2.96
C GLY A 51 22.33 11.24 -2.91
N ALA A 52 21.93 9.99 -2.70
CA ALA A 52 22.83 8.84 -2.74
C ALA A 52 23.48 8.69 -4.14
N ALA A 53 22.72 8.85 -5.22
CA ALA A 53 23.22 8.80 -6.58
C ALA A 53 24.31 9.86 -6.86
N LYS A 54 24.11 11.07 -6.33
CA LYS A 54 25.09 12.15 -6.43
C LYS A 54 26.39 11.79 -5.72
N ILE A 55 26.31 11.37 -4.46
CA ILE A 55 27.47 10.96 -3.66
C ILE A 55 28.21 9.80 -4.34
N LEU A 56 27.51 8.77 -4.76
CA LEU A 56 28.08 7.62 -5.45
C LEU A 56 28.77 8.00 -6.75
N LYS A 57 28.22 8.99 -7.48
CA LYS A 57 28.85 9.50 -8.71
C LYS A 57 30.13 10.26 -8.43
N GLU A 58 30.21 11.01 -7.32
CA GLU A 58 31.41 11.74 -6.91
C GLU A 58 32.53 10.80 -6.44
N HIS A 59 32.19 9.59 -5.99
CA HIS A 59 33.10 8.55 -5.47
C HIS A 59 33.12 7.27 -6.31
N LEU A 60 32.96 7.39 -7.64
CA LEU A 60 32.90 6.21 -8.53
C LEU A 60 34.18 5.36 -8.52
N ASP A 61 35.31 5.95 -8.24
CA ASP A 61 36.62 5.29 -8.11
C ASP A 61 36.70 4.37 -6.87
N GLU A 62 35.89 4.63 -5.87
CA GLU A 62 35.78 3.81 -4.65
C GLU A 62 34.74 2.69 -4.78
N VAL A 63 33.88 2.72 -5.81
CA VAL A 63 32.81 1.76 -6.02
C VAL A 63 33.34 0.49 -6.71
N HIS A 64 33.38 -0.61 -5.97
CA HIS A 64 33.80 -1.92 -6.47
C HIS A 64 32.59 -2.83 -6.76
N GLY A 65 31.91 -2.62 -7.89
CA GLY A 65 30.74 -3.42 -8.25
C GLY A 65 29.80 -2.68 -9.18
N ARG A 66 28.53 -3.06 -9.14
CA ARG A 66 27.45 -2.39 -9.87
C ARG A 66 26.42 -1.88 -8.88
N ILE A 67 25.96 -0.65 -9.08
CA ILE A 67 24.84 -0.10 -8.36
C ILE A 67 23.71 0.17 -9.34
N ILE A 68 22.52 -0.35 -9.04
CA ILE A 68 21.30 -0.13 -9.80
C ILE A 68 20.44 0.82 -8.98
N LEU A 69 20.09 1.97 -9.56
CA LEU A 69 19.13 2.90 -8.97
C LEU A 69 17.75 2.59 -9.55
N PHE A 70 16.81 2.27 -8.68
CA PHE A 70 15.49 1.78 -9.05
C PHE A 70 14.42 2.76 -8.52
N PHE A 71 13.85 3.54 -9.42
CA PHE A 71 12.75 4.47 -9.11
C PHE A 71 11.43 3.79 -9.46
N GLU A 72 10.71 3.37 -8.45
CA GLU A 72 9.46 2.66 -8.61
C GLU A 72 8.29 3.63 -8.75
N ARG A 73 7.49 3.45 -9.80
CA ARG A 73 6.22 4.12 -10.00
C ARG A 73 5.07 3.20 -9.56
N ALA A 74 3.95 3.79 -9.13
CA ALA A 74 2.73 3.04 -8.83
C ALA A 74 2.91 1.97 -7.74
N GLU A 75 3.69 2.28 -6.70
CA GLU A 75 3.86 1.44 -5.52
C GLU A 75 2.53 1.24 -4.79
N GLU A 76 1.77 2.33 -4.61
CA GLU A 76 0.51 2.38 -3.87
C GLU A 76 -0.59 1.47 -4.43
N ASN A 77 -0.48 1.07 -5.68
CA ASN A 77 -1.43 0.14 -6.31
C ASN A 77 -0.78 -1.17 -6.81
N GLY A 78 0.50 -1.36 -6.54
CA GLY A 78 1.27 -2.54 -6.96
C GLY A 78 1.52 -2.65 -8.46
N GLY A 79 1.20 -1.61 -9.25
CA GLY A 79 1.28 -1.66 -10.72
C GLY A 79 2.68 -1.49 -11.30
N GLY A 80 3.62 -0.95 -10.52
CA GLY A 80 4.99 -0.66 -10.97
C GLY A 80 5.91 -1.86 -11.01
N ILE A 81 5.91 -2.65 -9.97
CA ILE A 81 6.84 -3.77 -9.78
C ILE A 81 6.82 -4.80 -10.91
N PRO A 82 5.68 -5.31 -11.40
CA PRO A 82 5.70 -6.32 -12.47
C PRO A 82 6.43 -5.85 -13.73
N GLN A 83 6.23 -4.60 -14.13
CA GLN A 83 6.87 -4.03 -15.31
C GLN A 83 8.37 -3.84 -15.11
N MET A 84 8.80 -3.42 -13.92
CA MET A 84 10.19 -3.21 -13.59
C MET A 84 10.94 -4.54 -13.47
N LEU A 85 10.34 -5.57 -12.89
CA LEU A 85 10.90 -6.92 -12.84
C LEU A 85 11.04 -7.52 -14.25
N ALA A 86 10.04 -7.36 -15.12
CA ALA A 86 10.12 -7.79 -16.51
C ALA A 86 11.27 -7.09 -17.26
N TYR A 87 11.49 -5.79 -17.05
CA TYR A 87 12.63 -5.05 -17.61
C TYR A 87 13.97 -5.58 -17.06
N MET A 88 14.05 -5.84 -15.76
CA MET A 88 15.25 -6.40 -15.15
C MET A 88 15.60 -7.77 -15.73
N ASP A 89 14.59 -8.63 -15.92
CA ASP A 89 14.76 -9.95 -16.54
C ASP A 89 15.21 -9.81 -17.99
N GLU A 90 14.59 -8.94 -18.79
CA GLU A 90 14.99 -8.66 -20.18
C GLU A 90 16.46 -8.21 -20.27
N LYS A 91 16.91 -7.37 -19.35
CA LYS A 91 18.27 -6.84 -19.31
C LYS A 91 19.27 -7.73 -18.55
N GLY A 92 18.82 -8.86 -18.00
CA GLY A 92 19.66 -9.74 -17.20
C GLY A 92 20.21 -9.08 -15.92
N LEU A 93 19.46 -8.13 -15.36
CA LEU A 93 19.83 -7.40 -14.15
C LEU A 93 19.44 -8.23 -12.91
N LYS A 94 20.44 -8.83 -12.28
CA LYS A 94 20.26 -9.65 -11.05
C LYS A 94 21.07 -9.03 -9.92
N PRO A 95 20.45 -8.31 -8.99
CA PRO A 95 21.13 -7.78 -7.82
C PRO A 95 21.44 -8.90 -6.81
N ASP A 96 22.60 -8.80 -6.15
CA ASP A 96 22.96 -9.67 -5.02
C ASP A 96 22.25 -9.22 -3.74
N THR A 97 21.98 -7.92 -3.60
CA THR A 97 21.25 -7.32 -2.49
C THR A 97 20.35 -6.18 -2.96
N VAL A 98 19.24 -6.01 -2.26
CA VAL A 98 18.27 -4.93 -2.50
C VAL A 98 18.08 -4.14 -1.23
N TRP A 99 18.09 -2.82 -1.34
CA TRP A 99 17.91 -1.89 -0.22
C TRP A 99 16.85 -0.85 -0.56
N GLY A 100 15.98 -0.58 0.40
CA GLY A 100 15.01 0.51 0.35
C GLY A 100 14.89 1.12 1.74
N ILE A 101 14.57 2.40 1.79
CA ILE A 101 14.31 3.13 3.04
C ILE A 101 12.91 3.71 2.94
N HIS A 102 12.14 3.58 4.01
CA HIS A 102 10.84 4.22 4.12
C HIS A 102 10.87 5.29 5.23
N LEU A 103 10.34 6.47 4.95
CA LEU A 103 10.13 7.50 5.97
C LEU A 103 9.05 7.06 6.95
N TYR A 104 9.29 7.26 8.23
CA TYR A 104 8.35 6.91 9.28
C TYR A 104 8.18 8.08 10.26
N ALA A 105 6.97 8.65 10.29
CA ALA A 105 6.68 9.85 11.08
C ALA A 105 6.85 9.65 12.61
N GLY A 106 6.78 8.41 13.10
CA GLY A 106 6.99 8.07 14.51
C GLY A 106 8.45 7.93 14.93
N LEU A 107 9.40 8.07 14.00
CA LEU A 107 10.84 7.99 14.30
C LEU A 107 11.44 9.38 14.36
N GLU A 108 12.25 9.64 15.39
CA GLU A 108 12.95 10.93 15.54
C GLU A 108 13.90 11.18 14.36
N SER A 109 13.99 12.45 13.93
CA SER A 109 14.92 12.86 12.87
C SER A 109 16.37 12.47 13.19
N GLY A 110 17.08 11.96 12.20
CA GLY A 110 18.46 11.49 12.33
C GLY A 110 18.58 10.06 12.88
N LYS A 111 17.48 9.38 13.19
CA LYS A 111 17.46 7.95 13.55
C LYS A 111 17.07 7.09 12.36
N MET A 112 17.61 5.88 12.31
CA MET A 112 17.26 4.84 11.36
C MET A 112 16.88 3.57 12.13
N GLY A 113 15.70 3.02 11.84
CA GLY A 113 15.25 1.73 12.37
C GLY A 113 15.71 0.60 11.46
N LEU A 114 16.32 -0.40 12.03
CA LEU A 114 16.64 -1.67 11.36
C LEU A 114 16.07 -2.80 12.19
N LEU A 115 15.39 -3.72 11.52
CA LEU A 115 14.87 -4.93 12.14
C LEU A 115 15.49 -6.15 11.45
N ASP A 116 15.84 -7.15 12.25
CA ASP A 116 16.17 -8.46 11.74
C ASP A 116 14.87 -9.25 11.51
N GLY A 117 14.61 -9.64 10.26
CA GLY A 117 13.37 -10.29 9.85
C GLY A 117 12.40 -9.38 9.12
N GLY A 118 11.11 -9.64 9.28
CA GLY A 118 10.05 -8.91 8.58
C GLY A 118 9.88 -7.48 9.11
N THR A 119 10.17 -6.49 8.29
CA THR A 119 10.05 -5.06 8.63
C THR A 119 8.70 -4.49 8.21
N MET A 120 8.15 -4.94 7.07
CA MET A 120 6.87 -4.52 6.50
C MET A 120 5.92 -5.70 6.39
N ALA A 121 4.63 -5.46 6.58
CA ALA A 121 3.60 -6.46 6.33
C ALA A 121 3.37 -6.64 4.82
N SER A 122 3.00 -7.84 4.40
CA SER A 122 2.44 -8.03 3.07
C SER A 122 0.98 -7.56 3.02
N VAL A 123 0.55 -7.11 1.85
CA VAL A 123 -0.81 -6.63 1.61
C VAL A 123 -1.55 -7.62 0.71
N PHE A 124 -2.80 -7.88 1.03
CA PHE A 124 -3.72 -8.65 0.22
C PHE A 124 -5.05 -7.91 0.12
N GLY A 125 -5.47 -7.58 -1.10
CA GLY A 125 -6.78 -6.97 -1.35
C GLY A 125 -7.80 -8.02 -1.80
N PHE A 126 -9.07 -7.81 -1.44
CA PHE A 126 -10.19 -8.62 -1.90
C PHE A 126 -11.39 -7.78 -2.31
N ASN A 127 -12.11 -8.24 -3.31
CA ASN A 127 -13.41 -7.73 -3.72
C ASN A 127 -14.40 -8.90 -3.75
N VAL A 128 -15.54 -8.74 -3.10
CA VAL A 128 -16.56 -9.76 -2.99
C VAL A 128 -17.92 -9.18 -3.39
N THR A 129 -18.63 -9.89 -4.26
CA THR A 129 -20.02 -9.60 -4.57
C THR A 129 -20.89 -10.74 -4.04
N ILE A 130 -21.89 -10.40 -3.25
CA ILE A 130 -22.89 -11.33 -2.72
C ILE A 130 -24.14 -11.17 -3.57
N HIS A 131 -24.53 -12.24 -4.26
CA HIS A 131 -25.78 -12.30 -5.01
C HIS A 131 -26.85 -12.93 -4.12
N GLY A 132 -27.89 -12.16 -3.82
CA GLY A 132 -29.03 -12.57 -3.03
C GLY A 132 -30.31 -12.62 -3.86
N LYS A 133 -31.44 -12.47 -3.19
CA LYS A 133 -32.75 -12.27 -3.78
C LYS A 133 -33.45 -11.14 -3.06
N GLY A 134 -33.62 -10.02 -3.74
CA GLY A 134 -34.30 -8.85 -3.21
C GLY A 134 -35.80 -9.07 -2.97
N GLY A 135 -36.39 -8.15 -2.25
CA GLY A 135 -37.80 -8.22 -1.91
C GLY A 135 -38.31 -6.99 -1.18
N HIS A 136 -39.60 -7.00 -0.88
CA HIS A 136 -40.24 -5.96 -0.09
C HIS A 136 -39.81 -6.03 1.37
N GLY A 137 -39.40 -4.92 1.97
CA GLY A 137 -38.87 -4.88 3.33
C GLY A 137 -39.82 -5.39 4.42
N SER A 138 -41.15 -5.40 4.18
CA SER A 138 -42.12 -6.00 5.12
C SER A 138 -42.30 -7.54 4.96
N ARG A 139 -41.66 -8.14 3.95
CA ARG A 139 -41.75 -9.57 3.67
C ARG A 139 -40.33 -10.19 3.49
N PRO A 140 -39.46 -10.05 4.51
CA PRO A 140 -38.11 -10.62 4.46
C PRO A 140 -38.11 -12.15 4.32
N ASP A 141 -39.17 -12.81 4.73
CA ASP A 141 -39.40 -14.23 4.57
C ASP A 141 -39.43 -14.71 3.09
N GLN A 142 -39.66 -13.80 2.15
CA GLN A 142 -39.69 -14.08 0.69
C GLN A 142 -38.41 -13.66 -0.04
N ALA A 143 -37.47 -13.05 0.68
CA ALA A 143 -36.21 -12.60 0.16
C ALA A 143 -35.05 -13.48 0.64
N ASN A 144 -33.86 -13.25 0.07
CA ASN A 144 -32.61 -13.77 0.57
C ASN A 144 -31.62 -12.59 0.61
N SER A 145 -31.53 -11.94 1.78
CA SER A 145 -30.84 -10.67 1.96
C SER A 145 -29.33 -10.84 1.82
N PRO A 146 -28.66 -10.18 0.87
CA PRO A 146 -27.20 -10.19 0.81
C PRO A 146 -26.57 -9.39 1.94
N ILE A 147 -27.34 -8.50 2.59
CA ILE A 147 -26.88 -7.74 3.78
C ILE A 147 -26.73 -8.70 4.97
N ASP A 148 -27.71 -9.58 5.20
CA ASP A 148 -27.63 -10.57 6.29
C ASP A 148 -26.47 -11.54 6.07
N CYS A 149 -26.25 -11.95 4.81
CA CYS A 149 -25.12 -12.76 4.43
C CYS A 149 -23.78 -12.04 4.70
N PHE A 150 -23.67 -10.76 4.36
CA PHE A 150 -22.47 -9.95 4.66
C PHE A 150 -22.20 -9.88 6.15
N VAL A 151 -23.22 -9.64 6.98
CA VAL A 151 -23.05 -9.59 8.45
C VAL A 151 -22.51 -10.92 8.97
N ALA A 152 -23.02 -12.05 8.47
CA ALA A 152 -22.52 -13.37 8.86
C ALA A 152 -21.05 -13.57 8.42
N ILE A 153 -20.69 -13.18 7.20
CA ILE A 153 -19.32 -13.24 6.67
C ILE A 153 -18.40 -12.36 7.51
N TYR A 154 -18.77 -11.12 7.78
CA TYR A 154 -17.96 -10.19 8.54
C TYR A 154 -17.67 -10.71 9.95
N ASN A 155 -18.68 -11.20 10.65
CA ASN A 155 -18.51 -11.81 11.98
C ASN A 155 -17.61 -13.07 11.92
N ALA A 156 -17.74 -13.88 10.88
CA ALA A 156 -16.91 -15.06 10.69
C ALA A 156 -15.42 -14.69 10.40
N LEU A 157 -15.17 -13.62 9.65
CA LEU A 157 -13.83 -13.10 9.41
C LEU A 157 -13.16 -12.63 10.71
N GLU A 158 -13.89 -11.87 11.55
CA GLU A 158 -13.40 -11.43 12.85
C GLU A 158 -13.13 -12.62 13.78
N ALA A 159 -14.04 -13.58 13.83
CA ALA A 159 -13.85 -14.80 14.62
C ALA A 159 -12.62 -15.62 14.11
N ALA A 160 -12.47 -15.75 12.79
CA ALA A 160 -11.33 -16.46 12.19
C ALA A 160 -9.99 -15.79 12.54
N ARG A 161 -9.92 -14.45 12.45
CA ARG A 161 -8.75 -13.68 12.85
C ARG A 161 -8.32 -13.97 14.28
N LEU A 162 -9.27 -14.09 15.20
CA LEU A 162 -8.99 -14.36 16.61
C LEU A 162 -8.68 -15.83 16.93
N THR A 163 -9.24 -16.77 16.16
CA THR A 163 -9.21 -18.20 16.51
C THR A 163 -8.34 -19.05 15.60
N LYS A 164 -7.97 -18.58 14.41
CA LYS A 164 -7.21 -19.34 13.42
C LYS A 164 -5.79 -18.82 13.20
N ILE A 165 -5.53 -17.57 13.59
CA ILE A 165 -4.21 -16.96 13.46
C ILE A 165 -3.49 -17.01 14.80
N THR A 166 -2.23 -17.39 14.81
CA THR A 166 -1.43 -17.37 16.04
C THR A 166 -1.28 -15.93 16.58
N PRO A 167 -1.37 -15.72 17.91
CA PRO A 167 -1.25 -14.38 18.49
C PRO A 167 0.13 -13.73 18.28
N PHE A 168 1.13 -14.50 17.87
CA PHE A 168 2.47 -14.02 17.56
C PHE A 168 2.63 -13.55 16.11
N GLN A 169 1.61 -13.73 15.27
CA GLN A 169 1.61 -13.31 13.88
C GLN A 169 0.64 -12.13 13.71
N PRO A 170 1.13 -10.90 13.46
CA PRO A 170 0.26 -9.74 13.28
C PRO A 170 -0.55 -9.91 12.00
N LEU A 171 -1.87 -9.76 12.11
CA LEU A 171 -2.80 -9.70 10.98
C LEU A 171 -3.84 -8.61 11.25
N THR A 172 -3.97 -7.69 10.30
CA THR A 172 -5.07 -6.73 10.27
C THR A 172 -5.99 -7.05 9.10
N VAL A 173 -7.29 -6.91 9.33
CA VAL A 173 -8.32 -7.04 8.28
C VAL A 173 -9.22 -5.81 8.38
N SER A 174 -9.50 -5.18 7.26
CA SER A 174 -10.45 -4.07 7.19
C SER A 174 -11.36 -4.20 5.97
N VAL A 175 -12.59 -3.75 6.11
CA VAL A 175 -13.51 -3.53 5.00
C VAL A 175 -13.65 -2.03 4.81
N GLY A 176 -13.12 -1.51 3.71
CA GLY A 176 -13.11 -0.08 3.40
C GLY A 176 -14.22 0.35 2.43
N LEU A 177 -14.82 -0.61 1.72
CA LEU A 177 -15.91 -0.38 0.79
C LEU A 177 -17.07 -1.32 1.11
N LEU A 178 -18.28 -0.77 1.17
CA LEU A 178 -19.53 -1.53 1.31
C LEU A 178 -20.63 -0.81 0.52
N GLN A 179 -21.25 -1.49 -0.42
CA GLN A 179 -22.31 -0.95 -1.28
C GLN A 179 -23.47 -1.93 -1.38
N ALA A 180 -24.67 -1.50 -0.97
CA ALA A 180 -25.89 -2.29 -1.06
C ALA A 180 -27.12 -1.39 -1.03
N GLY A 181 -28.14 -1.73 -1.84
CA GLY A 181 -29.46 -1.08 -1.80
C GLY A 181 -29.46 0.40 -2.24
N ALA A 182 -30.66 0.92 -2.43
CA ALA A 182 -30.89 2.33 -2.77
C ALA A 182 -31.96 2.99 -1.87
N VAL A 183 -32.90 2.21 -1.34
CA VAL A 183 -34.01 2.69 -0.52
C VAL A 183 -34.30 1.76 0.66
N GLY A 184 -34.65 2.31 1.80
CA GLY A 184 -34.69 1.58 3.08
C GLY A 184 -35.82 0.53 3.24
N ASN A 185 -36.83 0.54 2.36
CA ASN A 185 -37.95 -0.43 2.40
C ASN A 185 -37.86 -1.53 1.32
N VAL A 186 -36.70 -1.65 0.66
CA VAL A 186 -36.44 -2.69 -0.37
C VAL A 186 -35.17 -3.45 0.00
N ILE A 187 -35.26 -4.76 0.11
CA ILE A 187 -34.11 -5.64 0.27
C ILE A 187 -33.40 -5.72 -1.08
N PRO A 188 -32.09 -5.43 -1.17
CA PRO A 188 -31.35 -5.43 -2.42
C PRO A 188 -31.14 -6.85 -2.98
N ASN A 189 -30.85 -6.94 -4.29
CA ASN A 189 -30.43 -8.18 -4.90
C ASN A 189 -28.96 -8.49 -4.64
N ASP A 190 -28.13 -7.45 -4.60
CA ASP A 190 -26.69 -7.58 -4.55
C ASP A 190 -26.08 -6.70 -3.47
N LEU A 191 -24.93 -7.13 -2.97
CA LEU A 191 -24.05 -6.36 -2.11
C LEU A 191 -22.61 -6.58 -2.56
N THR A 192 -21.85 -5.50 -2.66
CA THR A 192 -20.40 -5.57 -2.92
C THR A 192 -19.63 -4.99 -1.75
N PHE A 193 -18.57 -5.67 -1.36
CA PHE A 193 -17.64 -5.15 -0.35
C PHE A 193 -16.19 -5.46 -0.73
N ALA A 194 -15.27 -4.61 -0.24
CA ALA A 194 -13.85 -4.72 -0.53
C ALA A 194 -13.01 -4.29 0.69
N GLY A 195 -11.85 -4.87 0.76
CA GLY A 195 -10.92 -4.59 1.85
C GLY A 195 -9.51 -5.04 1.56
#